data_f195c9f4c2a1906075a45f938acc0653
#
_entry.id   f195c9f4c2a1906075a45f938acc0653
#
_cell.length_a   1.000
_cell.length_b   1.000
_cell.length_c   1.000
_cell.angle_alpha   90.00
_cell.angle_beta   90.00
_cell.angle_gamma   90.00
#
_symmetry.space_group_name_H-M   'P 1'
#
loop_
_entity.id
_entity.type
_entity.pdbx_description
1 polymer ?
#
loop_
_entity_poly.entity_id
_entity_poly.type
_entity_poly.pdbx_seq_one_letter_code
_entity_poly.pdbx_strand_id
1 'polypeptide(L)'
;IEQDERIILFFGFIRKYKGLDLLLDAMKLVRQHAPRIAQPLLLIAGEFYEGRQLYDDQISKLGIGDSLILRTAFIPNSEVRNYFCAADVVIQPYRNATQSGVTPLAYHFEIPMIVTNVGGLPSMVPDGKAGLVTEPTAASLAEKIIEYFKKGEGYFLPNLVIEKQKYSWDNIVEGVIN
;
A
#
# COMPACT_ATOMS: atom_id res chain seq x y z
N ILE A 1 0.04 1.63 18.41
CA ILE A 1 0.40 2.70 17.44
C ILE A 1 0.24 3.99 18.20
N GLU A 2 1.33 4.76 18.32
CA GLU A 2 1.30 6.09 18.95
C GLU A 2 0.67 7.10 17.98
N GLN A 3 0.14 8.22 18.51
CA GLN A 3 -0.71 9.15 17.74
C GLN A 3 0.03 9.89 16.61
N ASP A 4 1.38 9.84 16.58
CA ASP A 4 2.24 10.50 15.59
C ASP A 4 2.98 9.52 14.67
N GLU A 5 2.71 8.21 14.79
CA GLU A 5 3.36 7.19 13.95
C GLU A 5 2.76 7.18 12.54
N ARG A 6 3.62 7.15 11.54
CA ARG A 6 3.24 7.06 10.14
C ARG A 6 3.14 5.60 9.72
N ILE A 7 2.00 5.21 9.17
CA ILE A 7 1.69 3.82 8.87
C ILE A 7 1.55 3.60 7.36
N ILE A 8 2.40 2.73 6.83
CA ILE A 8 2.25 2.15 5.50
C ILE A 8 1.48 0.84 5.65
N LEU A 9 0.42 0.64 4.89
CA LEU A 9 -0.35 -0.60 4.89
C LEU A 9 -0.06 -1.44 3.65
N PHE A 10 0.33 -2.69 3.85
CA PHE A 10 0.26 -3.77 2.87
C PHE A 10 -0.87 -4.72 3.30
N PHE A 11 -1.89 -4.92 2.44
CA PHE A 11 -3.11 -5.63 2.81
C PHE A 11 -3.46 -6.82 1.91
N GLY A 12 -4.04 -7.86 2.51
CA GLY A 12 -4.61 -9.03 1.86
C GLY A 12 -3.65 -10.21 1.74
N PHE A 13 -4.09 -11.31 1.12
CA PHE A 13 -3.28 -12.54 1.00
C PHE A 13 -1.88 -12.25 0.46
N ILE A 14 -0.88 -12.74 1.18
CA ILE A 14 0.54 -12.55 0.82
C ILE A 14 0.91 -13.64 -0.18
N ARG A 15 1.10 -13.21 -1.44
CA ARG A 15 1.50 -14.04 -2.59
C ARG A 15 2.68 -13.41 -3.28
N LYS A 16 3.53 -14.20 -3.91
CA LYS A 16 4.77 -13.75 -4.57
C LYS A 16 4.54 -12.60 -5.55
N TYR A 17 3.48 -12.64 -6.36
CA TYR A 17 3.20 -11.59 -7.33
C TYR A 17 2.85 -10.24 -6.70
N LYS A 18 2.43 -10.21 -5.43
CA LYS A 18 2.10 -8.97 -4.71
C LYS A 18 3.34 -8.20 -4.23
N GLY A 19 4.55 -8.77 -4.37
CA GLY A 19 5.80 -8.04 -4.23
C GLY A 19 6.10 -7.54 -2.81
N LEU A 20 5.65 -8.25 -1.76
CA LEU A 20 6.01 -7.89 -0.38
C LEU A 20 7.53 -7.83 -0.20
N ASP A 21 8.27 -8.72 -0.85
CA ASP A 21 9.73 -8.74 -0.87
C ASP A 21 10.34 -7.42 -1.38
N LEU A 22 9.77 -6.85 -2.45
CA LEU A 22 10.18 -5.52 -2.96
C LEU A 22 9.93 -4.42 -1.93
N LEU A 23 8.79 -4.48 -1.23
CA LEU A 23 8.46 -3.49 -0.22
C LEU A 23 9.38 -3.59 0.99
N LEU A 24 9.75 -4.79 1.42
CA LEU A 24 10.73 -4.98 2.51
C LEU A 24 12.09 -4.38 2.14
N ASP A 25 12.57 -4.62 0.93
CA ASP A 25 13.82 -4.00 0.44
C ASP A 25 13.69 -2.47 0.35
N ALA A 26 12.55 -1.96 -0.12
CA ALA A 26 12.28 -0.54 -0.16
C ALA A 26 12.27 0.10 1.25
N MET A 27 11.69 -0.55 2.25
CA MET A 27 11.70 -0.07 3.64
C MET A 27 13.12 0.05 4.19
N LYS A 28 14.04 -0.86 3.84
CA LYS A 28 15.46 -0.71 4.19
C LYS A 28 16.06 0.55 3.60
N LEU A 29 15.77 0.85 2.32
CA LEU A 29 16.26 2.05 1.64
C LEU A 29 15.64 3.32 2.24
N VAL A 30 14.35 3.31 2.57
CA VAL A 30 13.68 4.44 3.23
C VAL A 30 14.37 4.77 4.55
N ARG A 31 14.67 3.77 5.39
CA ARG A 31 15.40 3.97 6.65
C ARG A 31 16.79 4.57 6.46
N GLN A 32 17.47 4.22 5.38
CA GLN A 32 18.82 4.73 5.08
C GLN A 32 18.83 6.17 4.57
N HIS A 33 17.83 6.55 3.75
CA HIS A 33 17.85 7.82 3.03
C HIS A 33 16.93 8.90 3.63
N ALA A 34 16.05 8.54 4.56
CA ALA A 34 15.10 9.46 5.18
C ALA A 34 15.22 9.56 6.71
N PRO A 35 16.42 9.87 7.27
CA PRO A 35 16.61 9.87 8.72
C PRO A 35 15.85 10.98 9.45
N ARG A 36 15.34 12.00 8.75
CA ARG A 36 14.61 13.14 9.32
C ARG A 36 13.09 13.08 9.17
N ILE A 37 12.59 12.14 8.39
CA ILE A 37 11.15 11.84 8.34
C ILE A 37 10.91 10.85 9.46
N ALA A 38 9.90 11.08 10.31
CA ALA A 38 9.46 10.06 11.25
C ALA A 38 9.37 8.74 10.47
N GLN A 39 10.19 7.77 10.85
CA GLN A 39 10.37 6.55 10.05
C GLN A 39 9.04 5.82 10.02
N PRO A 40 8.45 5.58 8.85
CA PRO A 40 7.15 4.94 8.80
C PRO A 40 7.25 3.49 9.26
N LEU A 41 6.23 3.03 9.96
CA LEU A 41 6.03 1.61 10.24
C LEU A 41 5.31 0.96 9.07
N LEU A 42 5.71 -0.25 8.71
CA LEU A 42 5.01 -1.06 7.72
C LEU A 42 4.10 -2.07 8.44
N LEU A 43 2.80 -1.84 8.33
CA LEU A 43 1.77 -2.78 8.77
C LEU A 43 1.49 -3.78 7.65
N ILE A 44 1.88 -5.03 7.87
CA ILE A 44 1.60 -6.15 6.97
C ILE A 44 0.40 -6.89 7.54
N ALA A 45 -0.73 -6.83 6.83
CA ALA A 45 -2.01 -7.35 7.26
C ALA A 45 -2.59 -8.36 6.26
N GLY A 46 -2.57 -9.65 6.60
CA GLY A 46 -3.11 -10.74 5.78
C GLY A 46 -2.29 -12.02 5.87
N GLU A 47 -2.91 -13.13 5.50
CA GLU A 47 -2.33 -14.46 5.60
C GLU A 47 -1.26 -14.70 4.53
N PHE A 48 -0.20 -15.39 4.91
CA PHE A 48 0.73 -15.99 3.95
C PHE A 48 0.06 -17.18 3.25
N TYR A 49 -0.04 -17.10 1.93
CA TYR A 49 -0.51 -18.23 1.15
C TYR A 49 0.56 -19.33 1.04
N GLU A 50 1.83 -18.90 0.97
CA GLU A 50 3.00 -19.78 0.93
C GLU A 50 4.28 -19.00 1.31
N GLY A 51 5.33 -19.75 1.66
CA GLY A 51 6.70 -19.21 1.72
C GLY A 51 6.98 -18.20 2.83
N ARG A 52 6.27 -18.22 3.96
CA ARG A 52 6.48 -17.31 5.09
C ARG A 52 7.94 -17.22 5.50
N GLN A 53 8.65 -18.37 5.57
CA GLN A 53 10.05 -18.42 6.01
C GLN A 53 10.96 -17.53 5.17
N LEU A 54 10.71 -17.41 3.86
CA LEU A 54 11.50 -16.55 2.97
C LEU A 54 11.44 -15.08 3.37
N TYR A 55 10.26 -14.62 3.81
CA TYR A 55 10.07 -13.25 4.28
C TYR A 55 10.67 -13.04 5.66
N ASP A 56 10.53 -14.00 6.58
CA ASP A 56 11.15 -13.94 7.92
C ASP A 56 12.67 -13.86 7.81
N ASP A 57 13.29 -14.65 6.92
CA ASP A 57 14.73 -14.62 6.63
C ASP A 57 15.15 -13.26 6.01
N GLN A 58 14.36 -12.73 5.07
CA GLN A 58 14.62 -11.43 4.47
C GLN A 58 14.54 -10.30 5.50
N ILE A 59 13.52 -10.28 6.34
CA ILE A 59 13.35 -9.28 7.42
C ILE A 59 14.57 -9.31 8.35
N SER A 60 14.99 -10.51 8.78
CA SER A 60 16.16 -10.68 9.62
C SER A 60 17.44 -10.17 8.97
N LYS A 61 17.66 -10.53 7.70
CA LYS A 61 18.83 -10.10 6.92
C LYS A 61 18.87 -8.57 6.71
N LEU A 62 17.71 -7.95 6.50
CA LEU A 62 17.59 -6.50 6.31
C LEU A 62 17.73 -5.72 7.62
N GLY A 63 17.48 -6.36 8.77
CA GLY A 63 17.51 -5.73 10.09
C GLY A 63 16.44 -4.64 10.26
N ILE A 64 15.22 -4.89 9.75
CA ILE A 64 14.11 -3.92 9.74
C ILE A 64 12.94 -4.34 10.63
N GLY A 65 13.11 -5.37 11.46
CA GLY A 65 12.03 -5.94 12.27
C GLY A 65 11.33 -4.94 13.18
N ASP A 66 12.05 -3.96 13.70
CA ASP A 66 11.55 -2.86 14.53
C ASP A 66 10.67 -1.83 13.79
N SER A 67 10.69 -1.86 12.46
CA SER A 67 9.86 -1.03 11.59
C SER A 67 8.63 -1.78 11.05
N LEU A 68 8.35 -2.98 11.54
CA LEU A 68 7.28 -3.83 11.02
C LEU A 68 6.26 -4.17 12.10
N ILE A 69 4.99 -4.14 11.71
CA ILE A 69 3.87 -4.69 12.46
C ILE A 69 3.26 -5.82 11.65
N LEU A 70 3.37 -7.05 12.14
CA LEU A 70 2.87 -8.23 11.45
C LEU A 70 1.50 -8.65 12.01
N ARG A 71 0.50 -8.73 11.15
CA ARG A 71 -0.85 -9.23 11.43
C ARG A 71 -1.18 -10.29 10.36
N THR A 72 -0.61 -11.47 10.53
CA THR A 72 -0.56 -12.53 9.50
C THR A 72 -1.55 -13.67 9.73
N ALA A 73 -2.57 -13.45 10.54
CA ALA A 73 -3.74 -14.30 10.66
C ALA A 73 -4.85 -13.84 9.70
N PHE A 74 -5.87 -14.68 9.53
CA PHE A 74 -7.09 -14.32 8.81
C PHE A 74 -7.71 -13.05 9.42
N ILE A 75 -8.06 -12.09 8.56
CA ILE A 75 -8.69 -10.83 8.96
C ILE A 75 -10.18 -10.89 8.59
N PRO A 76 -11.08 -10.94 9.60
CA PRO A 76 -12.51 -10.90 9.35
C PRO A 76 -12.92 -9.57 8.69
N ASN A 77 -13.98 -9.59 7.88
CA ASN A 77 -14.48 -8.37 7.22
C ASN A 77 -14.81 -7.24 8.20
N SER A 78 -15.27 -7.59 9.42
CA SER A 78 -15.55 -6.63 10.49
C SER A 78 -14.33 -5.87 11.00
N GLU A 79 -13.13 -6.40 10.81
CA GLU A 79 -11.87 -5.81 11.27
C GLU A 79 -11.13 -5.04 10.18
N VAL A 80 -11.48 -5.22 8.90
CA VAL A 80 -10.81 -4.56 7.75
C VAL A 80 -10.71 -3.05 7.96
N ARG A 81 -11.78 -2.43 8.45
CA ARG A 81 -11.82 -1.01 8.76
C ARG A 81 -10.66 -0.57 9.67
N ASN A 82 -10.31 -1.36 10.68
CA ASN A 82 -9.29 -0.99 11.66
C ASN A 82 -7.90 -0.81 11.00
N TYR A 83 -7.59 -1.64 10.01
CA TYR A 83 -6.32 -1.59 9.29
C TYR A 83 -6.26 -0.38 8.35
N PHE A 84 -7.33 -0.13 7.60
CA PHE A 84 -7.36 1.01 6.68
C PHE A 84 -7.42 2.33 7.42
N CYS A 85 -8.23 2.46 8.47
CA CYS A 85 -8.29 3.69 9.26
C CYS A 85 -7.01 3.99 10.07
N ALA A 86 -6.13 3.02 10.25
CA ALA A 86 -4.83 3.21 10.88
C ALA A 86 -3.72 3.61 9.89
N ALA A 87 -3.99 3.56 8.60
CA ALA A 87 -2.98 3.73 7.56
C ALA A 87 -2.97 5.16 6.99
N ASP A 88 -1.78 5.73 6.80
CA ASP A 88 -1.58 6.96 6.03
C ASP A 88 -1.54 6.68 4.51
N VAL A 89 -1.07 5.50 4.11
CA VAL A 89 -0.94 5.12 2.71
C VAL A 89 -1.04 3.61 2.54
N VAL A 90 -1.72 3.17 1.47
CA VAL A 90 -1.75 1.77 1.06
C VAL A 90 -0.73 1.54 -0.06
N ILE A 91 0.13 0.53 0.08
CA ILE A 91 1.10 0.20 -0.97
C ILE A 91 0.76 -1.13 -1.62
N GLN A 92 0.72 -1.12 -2.96
CA GLN A 92 0.50 -2.30 -3.79
C GLN A 92 1.71 -2.50 -4.72
N PRO A 93 2.80 -3.14 -4.22
CA PRO A 93 4.08 -3.26 -4.92
C PRO A 93 4.07 -4.45 -5.89
N TYR A 94 2.96 -4.65 -6.61
CA TYR A 94 2.72 -5.86 -7.37
C TYR A 94 3.70 -5.98 -8.54
N ARG A 95 4.08 -7.22 -8.85
CA ARG A 95 4.91 -7.58 -10.01
C ARG A 95 4.05 -7.84 -11.24
N ASN A 96 2.80 -8.23 -11.01
CA ASN A 96 1.81 -8.46 -12.04
C ASN A 96 0.41 -8.30 -11.43
N ALA A 97 -0.48 -7.63 -12.14
CA ALA A 97 -1.88 -7.50 -11.73
C ALA A 97 -2.77 -7.12 -12.93
N THR A 98 -3.90 -7.74 -13.08
CA THR A 98 -4.98 -7.24 -13.94
C THR A 98 -5.82 -6.21 -13.20
N GLN A 99 -6.23 -6.53 -11.97
CA GLN A 99 -6.99 -5.69 -11.06
C GLN A 99 -6.58 -5.98 -9.61
N SER A 100 -6.97 -5.11 -8.69
CA SER A 100 -6.75 -5.31 -7.27
C SER A 100 -7.99 -5.00 -6.46
N GLY A 101 -8.46 -5.96 -5.66
CA GLY A 101 -9.54 -5.73 -4.69
C GLY A 101 -9.15 -4.81 -3.53
N VAL A 102 -7.86 -4.52 -3.35
CA VAL A 102 -7.38 -3.58 -2.32
C VAL A 102 -7.61 -2.14 -2.75
N THR A 103 -7.53 -1.83 -4.05
CA THR A 103 -7.75 -0.47 -4.57
C THR A 103 -9.14 0.10 -4.25
N PRO A 104 -10.26 -0.63 -4.49
CA PRO A 104 -11.59 -0.15 -4.08
C PRO A 104 -11.73 0.05 -2.57
N LEU A 105 -11.09 -0.79 -1.76
CA LEU A 105 -11.08 -0.60 -0.29
C LEU A 105 -10.34 0.68 0.10
N ALA A 106 -9.17 0.95 -0.49
CA ALA A 106 -8.43 2.18 -0.23
C ALA A 106 -9.25 3.42 -0.62
N TYR A 107 -9.95 3.39 -1.75
CA TYR A 107 -10.89 4.45 -2.12
C TYR A 107 -12.05 4.58 -1.13
N HIS A 108 -12.62 3.47 -0.68
CA HIS A 108 -13.72 3.50 0.29
C HIS A 108 -13.33 4.22 1.57
N PHE A 109 -12.14 3.95 2.09
CA PHE A 109 -11.59 4.57 3.29
C PHE A 109 -10.85 5.88 3.04
N GLU A 110 -10.80 6.35 1.79
CA GLU A 110 -10.13 7.60 1.39
C GLU A 110 -8.65 7.64 1.74
N ILE A 111 -7.97 6.48 1.59
CA ILE A 111 -6.53 6.38 1.83
C ILE A 111 -5.77 6.46 0.50
N PRO A 112 -4.80 7.39 0.34
CA PRO A 112 -3.94 7.45 -0.84
C PRO A 112 -3.15 6.16 -1.06
N MET A 113 -2.74 5.94 -2.30
CA MET A 113 -2.08 4.70 -2.67
C MET A 113 -0.73 4.94 -3.33
N ILE A 114 0.20 4.00 -3.14
CA ILE A 114 1.39 3.87 -3.99
C ILE A 114 1.28 2.52 -4.70
N VAL A 115 1.26 2.54 -6.02
CA VAL A 115 1.09 1.34 -6.83
C VAL A 115 2.21 1.20 -7.85
N THR A 116 2.57 -0.03 -8.18
CA THR A 116 3.54 -0.28 -9.25
C THR A 116 2.90 -0.10 -10.63
N ASN A 117 3.71 0.31 -11.61
CA ASN A 117 3.33 0.48 -13.01
C ASN A 117 3.17 -0.89 -13.70
N VAL A 118 2.20 -1.69 -13.25
CA VAL A 118 1.91 -3.01 -13.79
C VAL A 118 0.42 -3.20 -14.04
N GLY A 119 0.08 -3.80 -15.16
CA GLY A 119 -1.29 -4.14 -15.54
C GLY A 119 -2.26 -2.97 -15.46
N GLY A 120 -3.39 -3.15 -14.79
CA GLY A 120 -4.43 -2.14 -14.64
C GLY A 120 -4.23 -1.16 -13.47
N LEU A 121 -3.22 -1.33 -12.62
CA LEU A 121 -3.05 -0.49 -11.43
C LEU A 121 -2.90 1.01 -11.73
N PRO A 122 -2.09 1.46 -12.71
CA PRO A 122 -1.96 2.88 -13.01
C PRO A 122 -3.26 3.55 -13.47
N SER A 123 -4.12 2.81 -14.16
CA SER A 123 -5.43 3.33 -14.57
C SER A 123 -6.42 3.40 -13.41
N MET A 124 -6.26 2.54 -12.40
CA MET A 124 -7.06 2.57 -11.18
C MET A 124 -6.58 3.64 -10.20
N VAL A 125 -5.30 3.98 -10.20
CA VAL A 125 -4.67 4.96 -9.29
C VAL A 125 -3.91 5.98 -10.13
N PRO A 126 -4.58 7.03 -10.65
CA PRO A 126 -3.94 8.06 -11.47
C PRO A 126 -2.82 8.77 -10.70
N ASP A 127 -1.61 8.77 -11.31
CA ASP A 127 -0.40 9.32 -10.70
C ASP A 127 -0.55 10.80 -10.33
N GLY A 128 -0.09 11.14 -9.13
CA GLY A 128 -0.19 12.50 -8.58
C GLY A 128 -1.59 12.93 -8.17
N LYS A 129 -2.64 12.10 -8.35
CA LYS A 129 -4.03 12.39 -7.99
C LYS A 129 -4.50 11.56 -6.79
N ALA A 130 -4.78 10.29 -7.01
CA ALA A 130 -5.21 9.38 -5.95
C ALA A 130 -4.04 8.72 -5.21
N GLY A 131 -2.83 8.97 -5.66
CA GLY A 131 -1.61 8.40 -5.11
C GLY A 131 -0.43 8.58 -6.05
N LEU A 132 0.55 7.68 -5.96
CA LEU A 132 1.76 7.70 -6.80
C LEU A 132 1.93 6.36 -7.53
N VAL A 133 2.43 6.44 -8.75
CA VAL A 133 2.80 5.28 -9.57
C VAL A 133 4.33 5.15 -9.57
N THR A 134 4.83 3.93 -9.47
CA THR A 134 6.26 3.62 -9.39
C THR A 134 6.62 2.41 -10.25
N GLU A 135 7.86 2.31 -10.66
CA GLU A 135 8.37 1.06 -11.26
C GLU A 135 8.47 -0.05 -10.20
N PRO A 136 8.32 -1.34 -10.59
CA PRO A 136 8.34 -2.47 -9.67
C PRO A 136 9.76 -2.83 -9.20
N THR A 137 10.46 -1.85 -8.64
CA THR A 137 11.80 -1.99 -8.05
C THR A 137 11.83 -1.40 -6.65
N ALA A 138 12.66 -1.96 -5.77
CA ALA A 138 12.80 -1.47 -4.41
C ALA A 138 13.26 0.00 -4.35
N ALA A 139 14.17 0.40 -5.24
CA ALA A 139 14.68 1.78 -5.29
C ALA A 139 13.59 2.78 -5.65
N SER A 140 12.86 2.56 -6.77
CA SER A 140 11.78 3.44 -7.19
C SER A 140 10.65 3.49 -6.16
N LEU A 141 10.34 2.35 -5.53
CA LEU A 141 9.33 2.28 -4.48
C LEU A 141 9.74 3.11 -3.25
N ALA A 142 11.00 3.02 -2.83
CA ALA A 142 11.53 3.82 -1.72
C ALA A 142 11.48 5.33 -2.03
N GLU A 143 11.83 5.74 -3.24
CA GLU A 143 11.73 7.13 -3.70
C GLU A 143 10.29 7.64 -3.59
N LYS A 144 9.30 6.85 -4.04
CA LYS A 144 7.88 7.21 -4.00
C LYS A 144 7.32 7.24 -2.57
N ILE A 145 7.77 6.37 -1.70
CA ILE A 145 7.44 6.43 -0.27
C ILE A 145 7.94 7.75 0.34
N ILE A 146 9.20 8.12 0.08
CA ILE A 146 9.78 9.38 0.57
C ILE A 146 9.04 10.58 -0.04
N GLU A 147 8.74 10.55 -1.34
CA GLU A 147 7.97 11.60 -2.02
C GLU A 147 6.59 11.78 -1.38
N TYR A 148 5.88 10.68 -1.13
CA TYR A 148 4.56 10.68 -0.51
C TYR A 148 4.56 11.39 0.85
N PHE A 149 5.45 11.00 1.75
CA PHE A 149 5.52 11.61 3.08
C PHE A 149 6.02 13.05 3.07
N LYS A 150 6.75 13.49 2.03
CA LYS A 150 7.08 14.91 1.83
C LYS A 150 5.88 15.74 1.40
N LYS A 151 5.01 15.19 0.52
CA LYS A 151 3.79 15.86 0.05
C LYS A 151 2.72 15.91 1.15
N GLY A 152 2.61 14.83 1.92
CA GLY A 152 1.57 14.62 2.91
C GLY A 152 0.24 14.17 2.31
N GLU A 153 -0.60 13.54 3.12
CA GLU A 153 -1.90 13.01 2.74
C GLU A 153 -2.83 14.07 2.13
N GLY A 154 -2.86 15.26 2.74
CA GLY A 154 -3.71 16.37 2.29
C GLY A 154 -3.50 16.81 0.83
N TYR A 155 -2.34 16.47 0.24
CA TYR A 155 -2.09 16.72 -1.19
C TYR A 155 -2.99 15.85 -2.10
N PHE A 156 -3.27 14.62 -1.68
CA PHE A 156 -4.00 13.63 -2.49
C PHE A 156 -5.51 13.64 -2.25
N LEU A 157 -5.96 13.96 -1.03
CA LEU A 157 -7.35 13.83 -0.60
C LEU A 157 -8.37 14.48 -1.53
N PRO A 158 -8.20 15.72 -2.02
CA PRO A 158 -9.20 16.37 -2.89
C PRO A 158 -9.46 15.59 -4.18
N ASN A 159 -8.40 15.07 -4.81
CA ASN A 159 -8.53 14.28 -6.03
C ASN A 159 -8.98 12.85 -5.74
N LEU A 160 -8.58 12.28 -4.62
CA LEU A 160 -8.98 10.95 -4.18
C LEU A 160 -10.51 10.86 -4.03
N VAL A 161 -11.14 11.86 -3.43
CA VAL A 161 -12.60 11.93 -3.28
C VAL A 161 -13.30 11.98 -4.65
N ILE A 162 -12.72 12.69 -5.62
CA ILE A 162 -13.25 12.73 -7.00
C ILE A 162 -13.10 11.37 -7.68
N GLU A 163 -11.92 10.77 -7.61
CA GLU A 163 -11.64 9.47 -8.22
C GLU A 163 -12.47 8.33 -7.61
N LYS A 164 -12.74 8.38 -6.30
CA LYS A 164 -13.60 7.43 -5.57
C LYS A 164 -14.98 7.28 -6.22
N GLN A 165 -15.54 8.37 -6.77
CA GLN A 165 -16.87 8.34 -7.39
C GLN A 165 -16.96 7.36 -8.56
N LYS A 166 -15.84 7.09 -9.26
CA LYS A 166 -15.78 6.10 -10.35
C LYS A 166 -16.03 4.68 -9.89
N TYR A 167 -15.84 4.40 -8.59
CA TYR A 167 -16.02 3.09 -7.96
C TYR A 167 -17.31 3.01 -7.11
N SER A 168 -18.21 4.02 -7.23
CA SER A 168 -19.53 3.93 -6.61
C SER A 168 -20.41 2.90 -7.33
N TRP A 169 -21.31 2.26 -6.58
CA TRP A 169 -22.24 1.27 -7.15
C TRP A 169 -23.09 1.86 -8.28
N ASP A 170 -23.49 3.13 -8.20
CA ASP A 170 -24.31 3.80 -9.21
C ASP A 170 -23.58 3.84 -10.57
N ASN A 171 -22.28 4.17 -10.58
CA ASN A 171 -21.47 4.22 -11.80
C ASN A 171 -21.14 2.81 -12.35
N ILE A 172 -21.05 1.79 -11.50
CA ILE A 172 -20.84 0.40 -11.94
C ILE A 172 -22.10 -0.12 -12.63
N VAL A 173 -23.28 0.21 -12.14
CA VAL A 173 -24.56 -0.21 -12.72
C VAL A 173 -24.80 0.47 -14.07
N GLU A 174 -24.50 1.75 -14.21
CA GLU A 174 -24.64 2.47 -15.49
C GLU A 174 -23.70 1.94 -16.58
N GLY A 175 -22.48 1.52 -16.21
CA GLY A 175 -21.51 0.92 -17.15
C GLY A 175 -21.86 -0.50 -17.62
N VAL A 176 -22.80 -1.18 -16.96
CA VAL A 176 -23.26 -2.55 -17.33
C VAL A 176 -24.51 -2.50 -18.19
N ILE A 177 -25.26 -1.40 -18.19
CA ILE A 177 -26.55 -1.26 -18.91
C ILE A 177 -26.36 -0.59 -20.30
N ASN A 178 -25.20 -0.01 -20.58
CA ASN A 178 -24.80 0.54 -21.88
C ASN A 178 -23.78 -0.36 -22.58
#